data_edf3c75f0ebbdf789fa3e0dec98e80a5
#
_entry.id   edf3c75f0ebbdf789fa3e0dec98e80a5
#
_cell.length_a   1.000
_cell.length_b   1.000
_cell.length_c   1.000
_cell.angle_alpha   90.00
_cell.angle_beta   90.00
_cell.angle_gamma   90.00
#
_symmetry.space_group_name_H-M   'P 1'
#
loop_
_entity.id
_entity.type
_entity.pdbx_description
1 polymer ?
#
loop_
_entity_poly.entity_id
_entity_poly.type
_entity_poly.pdbx_seq_one_letter_code
_entity_poly.pdbx_strand_id
1 'polypeptide(L)'
;IEMMKKFKEKGALISFDVNFRGNLWTGDEARDCITKILPIVDIFFCSESTANLTFGKTGDIKEILKSFSDEYDIAVVAATQRIVHSPKSHTFGSVIYEKKTDSYYEEKPYEKIEVVDRIGSGDAYISGFLYGLLKENGNCQDALEYGNAASAMKNTVSGDMLWTDPQEIQQTIEMHHSIGQDFEMKR
;
A
#
# COMPACT_ATOMS: atom_id res chain seq x y z
N ILE A 1 16.54 -11.37 9.64
CA ILE A 1 15.97 -12.67 9.21
C ILE A 1 15.73 -13.58 10.40
N GLU A 2 16.74 -13.87 11.24
CA GLU A 2 16.57 -14.74 12.41
C GLU A 2 15.49 -14.25 13.39
N MET A 3 15.43 -12.94 13.62
CA MET A 3 14.41 -12.33 14.47
C MET A 3 13.01 -12.48 13.86
N MET A 4 12.85 -12.22 12.57
CA MET A 4 11.57 -12.40 11.86
C MET A 4 11.08 -13.85 11.95
N LYS A 5 11.97 -14.83 11.75
CA LYS A 5 11.64 -16.25 11.90
C LYS A 5 11.13 -16.58 13.30
N LYS A 6 11.82 -16.08 14.34
CA LYS A 6 11.40 -16.28 15.76
C LYS A 6 10.04 -15.64 16.06
N PHE A 7 9.76 -14.47 15.49
CA PHE A 7 8.43 -13.85 15.64
C PHE A 7 7.35 -14.68 14.93
N LYS A 8 7.62 -15.13 13.71
CA LYS A 8 6.69 -15.99 12.97
C LYS A 8 6.39 -17.30 13.70
N GLU A 9 7.40 -17.95 14.28
CA GLU A 9 7.25 -19.13 15.14
C GLU A 9 6.35 -18.90 16.36
N LYS A 10 6.23 -17.64 16.81
CA LYS A 10 5.35 -17.21 17.90
C LYS A 10 3.97 -16.74 17.42
N GLY A 11 3.66 -16.92 16.14
CA GLY A 11 2.37 -16.56 15.55
C GLY A 11 2.24 -15.09 15.14
N ALA A 12 3.33 -14.32 15.09
CA ALA A 12 3.28 -12.96 14.57
C ALA A 12 3.14 -12.97 13.04
N LEU A 13 2.31 -12.07 12.52
CA LEU A 13 2.29 -11.76 11.09
C LEU A 13 3.50 -10.88 10.75
N ILE A 14 4.16 -11.21 9.65
CA ILE A 14 5.32 -10.48 9.14
C ILE A 14 4.87 -9.60 7.96
N SER A 15 4.90 -8.30 8.19
CA SER A 15 4.67 -7.29 7.15
C SER A 15 6.01 -6.71 6.69
N PHE A 16 6.20 -6.57 5.38
CA PHE A 16 7.45 -6.06 4.82
C PHE A 16 7.19 -5.09 3.66
N ASP A 17 7.77 -3.89 3.77
CA ASP A 17 7.84 -2.91 2.68
C ASP A 17 9.27 -2.85 2.14
N VAL A 18 9.41 -2.93 0.82
CA VAL A 18 10.72 -2.85 0.15
C VAL A 18 11.40 -1.51 0.42
N ASN A 19 10.64 -0.43 0.47
CA ASN A 19 11.10 0.92 0.77
C ASN A 19 12.45 1.27 0.08
N PHE A 20 12.56 0.96 -1.22
CA PHE A 20 13.80 1.03 -1.98
C PHE A 20 14.38 2.46 -2.02
N ARG A 21 15.68 2.55 -1.79
CA ARG A 21 16.46 3.79 -1.85
C ARG A 21 17.69 3.60 -2.73
N GLY A 22 17.61 4.02 -4.00
CA GLY A 22 18.68 3.85 -4.98
C GLY A 22 20.01 4.57 -4.66
N ASN A 23 20.03 5.47 -3.67
CA ASN A 23 21.25 6.10 -3.17
C ASN A 23 21.95 5.29 -2.06
N LEU A 24 21.34 4.22 -1.57
CA LEU A 24 21.91 3.37 -0.52
C LEU A 24 22.46 2.05 -1.08
N TRP A 25 21.83 1.51 -2.11
CA TRP A 25 22.21 0.25 -2.74
C TRP A 25 21.65 0.14 -4.16
N THR A 26 22.18 -0.80 -4.93
CA THR A 26 21.70 -1.13 -6.27
C THR A 26 20.43 -2.01 -6.22
N GLY A 27 19.71 -2.09 -7.33
CA GLY A 27 18.56 -3.01 -7.45
C GLY A 27 18.96 -4.48 -7.24
N ASP A 28 20.14 -4.88 -7.74
CA ASP A 28 20.66 -6.24 -7.60
C ASP A 28 21.01 -6.58 -6.13
N GLU A 29 21.69 -5.68 -5.42
CA GLU A 29 21.98 -5.85 -4.00
C GLU A 29 20.71 -5.93 -3.16
N ALA A 30 19.72 -5.07 -3.47
CA ALA A 30 18.42 -5.10 -2.82
C ALA A 30 17.70 -6.43 -3.07
N ARG A 31 17.64 -6.90 -4.33
CA ARG A 31 17.06 -8.19 -4.69
C ARG A 31 17.71 -9.34 -3.92
N ASP A 32 19.04 -9.42 -3.93
CA ASP A 32 19.80 -10.52 -3.29
C ASP A 32 19.61 -10.57 -1.76
N CYS A 33 19.29 -9.42 -1.15
CA CYS A 33 18.95 -9.34 0.26
C CYS A 33 17.47 -9.71 0.49
N ILE A 34 16.56 -9.06 -0.24
CA ILE A 34 15.11 -9.13 0.02
C ILE A 34 14.55 -10.52 -0.34
N THR A 35 15.01 -11.16 -1.40
CA THR A 35 14.58 -12.52 -1.76
C THR A 35 14.81 -13.56 -0.66
N LYS A 36 15.76 -13.31 0.26
CA LYS A 36 15.97 -14.15 1.46
C LYS A 36 14.94 -13.90 2.56
N ILE A 37 14.26 -12.74 2.51
CA ILE A 37 13.25 -12.32 3.48
C ILE A 37 11.87 -12.79 3.03
N LEU A 38 11.55 -12.68 1.73
CA LEU A 38 10.21 -12.91 1.19
C LEU A 38 9.56 -14.24 1.61
N PRO A 39 10.28 -15.39 1.72
CA PRO A 39 9.66 -16.65 2.16
C PRO A 39 9.11 -16.67 3.60
N ILE A 40 9.38 -15.62 4.39
CA ILE A 40 8.86 -15.49 5.77
C ILE A 40 7.86 -14.34 5.92
N VAL A 41 7.55 -13.65 4.82
CA VAL A 41 6.62 -12.51 4.80
C VAL A 41 5.18 -12.99 4.58
N ASP A 42 4.23 -12.42 5.31
CA ASP A 42 2.80 -12.67 5.15
C ASP A 42 2.13 -11.56 4.33
N ILE A 43 2.58 -10.31 4.53
CA ILE A 43 2.04 -9.12 3.85
C ILE A 43 3.21 -8.37 3.21
N PHE A 44 3.17 -8.20 1.90
CA PHE A 44 4.25 -7.59 1.14
C PHE A 44 3.82 -6.31 0.42
N PHE A 45 4.59 -5.25 0.59
CA PHE A 45 4.39 -3.97 -0.10
C PHE A 45 5.54 -3.71 -1.06
N CYS A 46 5.20 -3.46 -2.32
CA CYS A 46 6.17 -3.13 -3.36
C CYS A 46 5.52 -2.24 -4.41
N SER A 47 6.11 -1.10 -4.72
CA SER A 47 5.63 -0.30 -5.85
C SER A 47 5.94 -0.99 -7.19
N GLU A 48 5.14 -0.74 -8.21
CA GLU A 48 5.38 -1.27 -9.56
C GLU A 48 6.79 -0.95 -10.06
N SER A 49 7.24 0.31 -9.88
CA SER A 49 8.59 0.72 -10.26
C SER A 49 9.68 -0.05 -9.52
N THR A 50 9.50 -0.34 -8.24
CA THR A 50 10.45 -1.14 -7.45
C THR A 50 10.42 -2.60 -7.88
N ALA A 51 9.25 -3.17 -8.18
CA ALA A 51 9.14 -4.53 -8.71
C ALA A 51 9.93 -4.70 -10.01
N ASN A 52 9.82 -3.71 -10.91
CA ASN A 52 10.60 -3.68 -12.15
C ASN A 52 12.10 -3.55 -11.89
N LEU A 53 12.52 -2.50 -11.17
CA LEU A 53 13.93 -2.15 -11.00
C LEU A 53 14.71 -3.15 -10.14
N THR A 54 14.07 -3.68 -9.10
CA THR A 54 14.73 -4.54 -8.11
C THR A 54 14.58 -6.02 -8.47
N PHE A 55 13.39 -6.45 -8.89
CA PHE A 55 13.09 -7.87 -9.11
C PHE A 55 12.99 -8.24 -10.59
N GLY A 56 13.10 -7.28 -11.51
CA GLY A 56 12.97 -7.51 -12.95
C GLY A 56 11.57 -7.98 -13.37
N LYS A 57 10.55 -7.77 -12.53
CA LYS A 57 9.18 -8.16 -12.84
C LYS A 57 8.56 -7.13 -13.77
N THR A 58 8.04 -7.60 -14.91
CA THR A 58 7.41 -6.77 -15.96
C THR A 58 6.04 -7.32 -16.29
N GLY A 59 5.17 -6.49 -16.86
CA GLY A 59 3.80 -6.89 -17.23
C GLY A 59 2.75 -6.05 -16.50
N ASP A 60 1.52 -6.54 -16.49
CA ASP A 60 0.43 -5.94 -15.76
C ASP A 60 0.65 -6.03 -14.25
N ILE A 61 0.23 -4.99 -13.51
CA ILE A 61 0.43 -4.94 -12.06
C ILE A 61 -0.19 -6.14 -11.34
N LYS A 62 -1.34 -6.62 -11.80
CA LYS A 62 -2.02 -7.79 -11.21
C LYS A 62 -1.19 -9.06 -11.38
N GLU A 63 -0.59 -9.24 -12.55
CA GLU A 63 0.33 -10.36 -12.82
C GLU A 63 1.58 -10.29 -11.92
N ILE A 64 2.13 -9.08 -11.75
CA ILE A 64 3.28 -8.84 -10.85
C ILE A 64 2.93 -9.23 -9.42
N LEU A 65 1.80 -8.75 -8.86
CA LEU A 65 1.38 -9.07 -7.50
C LEU A 65 1.19 -10.57 -7.30
N LYS A 66 0.46 -11.21 -8.20
CA LYS A 66 0.24 -12.66 -8.16
C LYS A 66 1.56 -13.44 -8.25
N SER A 67 2.49 -13.00 -9.09
CA SER A 67 3.80 -13.67 -9.24
C SER A 67 4.63 -13.65 -7.95
N PHE A 68 4.59 -12.57 -7.15
CA PHE A 68 5.23 -12.55 -5.84
C PHE A 68 4.55 -13.50 -4.86
N SER A 69 3.23 -13.50 -4.84
CA SER A 69 2.46 -14.40 -3.98
C SER A 69 2.72 -15.88 -4.31
N ASP A 70 2.75 -16.24 -5.58
CA ASP A 70 2.97 -17.62 -6.01
C ASP A 70 4.42 -18.07 -5.77
N GLU A 71 5.41 -17.19 -6.01
CA GLU A 71 6.83 -17.50 -5.88
C GLU A 71 7.28 -17.67 -4.43
N TYR A 72 6.75 -16.85 -3.51
CA TYR A 72 7.21 -16.78 -2.11
C TYR A 72 6.16 -17.22 -1.08
N ASP A 73 4.99 -17.68 -1.51
CA ASP A 73 3.87 -18.08 -0.65
C ASP A 73 3.33 -16.94 0.24
N ILE A 74 3.28 -15.72 -0.31
CA ILE A 74 2.84 -14.53 0.41
C ILE A 74 1.31 -14.44 0.39
N ALA A 75 0.70 -14.25 1.56
CA ALA A 75 -0.77 -14.23 1.69
C ALA A 75 -1.41 -12.99 1.06
N VAL A 76 -0.80 -11.82 1.23
CA VAL A 76 -1.30 -10.55 0.70
C VAL A 76 -0.16 -9.74 0.09
N VAL A 77 -0.32 -9.32 -1.15
CA VAL A 77 0.65 -8.46 -1.86
C VAL A 77 -0.05 -7.18 -2.31
N ALA A 78 0.54 -6.03 -2.00
CA ALA A 78 -0.02 -4.72 -2.34
C ALA A 78 0.99 -3.86 -3.10
N ALA A 79 0.52 -3.16 -4.13
CA ALA A 79 1.29 -2.16 -4.86
C ALA A 79 0.58 -0.83 -4.88
N THR A 80 1.32 0.23 -4.55
CA THR A 80 0.85 1.60 -4.71
C THR A 80 1.09 2.10 -6.13
N GLN A 81 0.14 2.86 -6.65
CA GLN A 81 0.20 3.52 -7.94
C GLN A 81 0.08 5.03 -7.74
N ARG A 82 1.00 5.78 -8.33
CA ARG A 82 1.01 7.23 -8.22
C ARG A 82 1.25 7.87 -9.58
N ILE A 83 0.38 8.82 -9.94
CA ILE A 83 0.56 9.69 -11.10
C ILE A 83 0.91 11.09 -10.59
N VAL A 84 2.03 11.63 -11.03
CA VAL A 84 2.50 12.98 -10.72
C VAL A 84 2.09 13.92 -11.85
N HIS A 85 1.10 14.78 -11.60
CA HIS A 85 0.67 15.80 -12.57
C HIS A 85 1.54 17.06 -12.48
N SER A 86 1.92 17.42 -11.24
CA SER A 86 2.86 18.49 -10.93
C SER A 86 3.46 18.24 -9.55
N PRO A 87 4.48 19.01 -9.10
CA PRO A 87 4.99 18.89 -7.74
C PRO A 87 3.94 19.07 -6.64
N LYS A 88 2.81 19.73 -6.96
CA LYS A 88 1.72 20.02 -6.04
C LYS A 88 0.41 19.30 -6.36
N SER A 89 0.41 18.36 -7.32
CA SER A 89 -0.82 17.64 -7.68
C SER A 89 -0.50 16.21 -8.08
N HIS A 90 -0.99 15.26 -7.29
CA HIS A 90 -0.82 13.84 -7.53
C HIS A 90 -2.16 13.10 -7.58
N THR A 91 -2.20 11.97 -8.29
CA THR A 91 -3.24 10.96 -8.17
C THR A 91 -2.64 9.75 -7.46
N PHE A 92 -3.35 9.17 -6.52
CA PHE A 92 -2.90 8.03 -5.72
C PHE A 92 -3.97 6.94 -5.65
N GLY A 93 -3.53 5.70 -5.76
CA GLY A 93 -4.32 4.50 -5.57
C GLY A 93 -3.43 3.30 -5.31
N SER A 94 -4.02 2.15 -5.12
CA SER A 94 -3.30 0.89 -4.95
C SER A 94 -4.09 -0.29 -5.49
N VAL A 95 -3.40 -1.39 -5.70
CA VAL A 95 -3.99 -2.69 -6.04
C VAL A 95 -3.49 -3.70 -5.01
N ILE A 96 -4.38 -4.57 -4.52
CA ILE A 96 -4.07 -5.66 -3.60
C ILE A 96 -4.40 -6.98 -4.27
N TYR A 97 -3.55 -7.98 -4.07
CA TYR A 97 -3.85 -9.39 -4.35
C TYR A 97 -3.91 -10.18 -3.05
N GLU A 98 -4.97 -10.95 -2.87
CA GLU A 98 -5.15 -11.88 -1.75
C GLU A 98 -5.10 -13.32 -2.25
N LYS A 99 -4.13 -14.10 -1.76
CA LYS A 99 -3.92 -15.50 -2.16
C LYS A 99 -5.08 -16.42 -1.77
N LYS A 100 -5.63 -16.23 -0.58
CA LYS A 100 -6.69 -17.11 -0.02
C LYS A 100 -7.93 -17.16 -0.89
N THR A 101 -8.31 -16.04 -1.48
CA THR A 101 -9.50 -15.89 -2.33
C THR A 101 -9.18 -15.86 -3.82
N ASP A 102 -7.88 -15.85 -4.19
CA ASP A 102 -7.37 -15.60 -5.54
C ASP A 102 -8.01 -14.35 -6.16
N SER A 103 -8.08 -13.27 -5.39
CA SER A 103 -8.82 -12.06 -5.75
C SER A 103 -7.96 -10.81 -5.72
N TYR A 104 -8.35 -9.84 -6.58
CA TYR A 104 -7.76 -8.52 -6.62
C TYR A 104 -8.75 -7.49 -6.07
N TYR A 105 -8.21 -6.54 -5.32
CA TYR A 105 -8.94 -5.41 -4.77
C TYR A 105 -8.36 -4.12 -5.33
N GLU A 106 -9.21 -3.27 -5.86
CA GLU A 106 -8.88 -1.96 -6.40
C GLU A 106 -10.09 -1.03 -6.26
N GLU A 107 -9.86 0.27 -6.17
CA GLU A 107 -10.90 1.27 -6.13
C GLU A 107 -10.58 2.44 -7.06
N LYS A 108 -11.54 3.35 -7.25
CA LYS A 108 -11.28 4.61 -7.94
C LYS A 108 -10.16 5.36 -7.21
N PRO A 109 -9.09 5.80 -7.91
CA PRO A 109 -7.99 6.49 -7.25
C PRO A 109 -8.42 7.87 -6.71
N TYR A 110 -7.72 8.33 -5.68
CA TYR A 110 -7.80 9.71 -5.20
C TYR A 110 -7.13 10.63 -6.20
N GLU A 111 -7.92 11.34 -7.00
CA GLU A 111 -7.44 12.16 -8.11
C GLU A 111 -7.06 13.57 -7.67
N LYS A 112 -5.99 14.12 -8.27
CA LYS A 112 -5.58 15.53 -8.13
C LYS A 112 -5.45 15.99 -6.67
N ILE A 113 -4.93 15.13 -5.81
CA ILE A 113 -4.61 15.48 -4.42
C ILE A 113 -3.70 16.71 -4.44
N GLU A 114 -4.07 17.75 -3.70
CA GLU A 114 -3.22 18.91 -3.49
C GLU A 114 -2.10 18.57 -2.51
N VAL A 115 -0.86 18.49 -3.02
CA VAL A 115 0.28 18.03 -2.24
C VAL A 115 0.94 19.18 -1.52
N VAL A 116 0.87 19.16 -0.19
CA VAL A 116 1.64 20.01 0.72
C VAL A 116 3.00 19.38 1.02
N ASP A 117 2.99 18.12 1.44
CA ASP A 117 4.20 17.33 1.68
C ASP A 117 3.93 15.85 1.44
N ARG A 118 4.77 15.22 0.63
CA ARG A 118 4.62 13.80 0.29
C ARG A 118 5.39 12.84 1.20
N ILE A 119 6.29 13.36 2.05
CA ILE A 119 7.11 12.53 2.94
C ILE A 119 6.18 11.80 3.91
N GLY A 120 6.41 10.51 4.14
CA GLY A 120 5.56 9.68 4.99
C GLY A 120 4.24 9.20 4.35
N SER A 121 3.93 9.56 3.08
CA SER A 121 2.68 9.09 2.44
C SER A 121 2.65 7.58 2.23
N GLY A 122 3.81 6.94 1.99
CA GLY A 122 3.93 5.48 1.93
C GLY A 122 3.72 4.83 3.29
N ASP A 123 4.32 5.39 4.34
CA ASP A 123 4.15 4.89 5.72
C ASP A 123 2.70 5.06 6.19
N ALA A 124 2.04 6.17 5.82
CA ALA A 124 0.62 6.37 6.09
C ALA A 124 -0.26 5.35 5.34
N TYR A 125 0.06 5.04 4.07
CA TYR A 125 -0.60 3.97 3.33
C TYR A 125 -0.51 2.64 4.07
N ILE A 126 0.70 2.23 4.44
CA ILE A 126 0.93 0.95 5.13
C ILE A 126 0.21 0.92 6.47
N SER A 127 0.24 2.02 7.23
CA SER A 127 -0.45 2.11 8.53
C SER A 127 -1.96 1.98 8.39
N GLY A 128 -2.57 2.71 7.44
CA GLY A 128 -3.99 2.61 7.14
C GLY A 128 -4.37 1.21 6.63
N PHE A 129 -3.56 0.64 5.73
CA PHE A 129 -3.73 -0.72 5.22
C PHE A 129 -3.74 -1.76 6.37
N LEU A 130 -2.74 -1.73 7.23
CA LEU A 130 -2.66 -2.67 8.35
C LEU A 130 -3.81 -2.49 9.34
N TYR A 131 -4.22 -1.25 9.59
CA TYR A 131 -5.40 -0.98 10.41
C TYR A 131 -6.67 -1.59 9.77
N GLY A 132 -6.93 -1.31 8.50
CA GLY A 132 -8.10 -1.83 7.78
C GLY A 132 -8.14 -3.36 7.72
N LEU A 133 -6.97 -4.00 7.54
CA LEU A 133 -6.86 -5.46 7.48
C LEU A 133 -7.05 -6.12 8.86
N LEU A 134 -6.53 -5.50 9.94
CA LEU A 134 -6.42 -6.13 11.26
C LEU A 134 -7.49 -5.68 12.26
N LYS A 135 -8.29 -4.65 11.92
CA LYS A 135 -9.44 -4.25 12.75
C LYS A 135 -10.45 -5.38 12.88
N GLU A 136 -11.38 -5.29 13.82
CA GLU A 136 -12.45 -6.28 13.99
C GLU A 136 -13.25 -6.45 12.68
N ASN A 137 -13.35 -7.68 12.18
CA ASN A 137 -13.92 -8.05 10.89
C ASN A 137 -13.25 -7.38 9.66
N GLY A 138 -12.01 -6.90 9.80
CA GLY A 138 -11.24 -6.32 8.71
C GLY A 138 -10.93 -7.33 7.60
N ASN A 139 -10.73 -6.81 6.39
CA ASN A 139 -10.47 -7.59 5.18
C ASN A 139 -9.63 -6.78 4.18
N CYS A 140 -9.31 -7.35 3.02
CA CYS A 140 -8.49 -6.68 2.00
C CYS A 140 -9.19 -5.46 1.37
N GLN A 141 -10.52 -5.40 1.32
CA GLN A 141 -11.24 -4.20 0.86
C GLN A 141 -11.07 -3.06 1.86
N ASP A 142 -11.26 -3.33 3.16
CA ASP A 142 -10.98 -2.33 4.21
C ASP A 142 -9.51 -1.88 4.19
N ALA A 143 -8.57 -2.82 4.00
CA ALA A 143 -7.15 -2.49 3.88
C ALA A 143 -6.87 -1.53 2.72
N LEU A 144 -7.48 -1.77 1.55
CA LEU A 144 -7.38 -0.92 0.37
C LEU A 144 -7.86 0.50 0.68
N GLU A 145 -9.09 0.62 1.19
CA GLU A 145 -9.77 1.90 1.41
C GLU A 145 -9.05 2.74 2.49
N TYR A 146 -8.75 2.14 3.65
CA TYR A 146 -8.02 2.83 4.71
C TYR A 146 -6.60 3.21 4.30
N GLY A 147 -5.90 2.35 3.56
CA GLY A 147 -4.57 2.63 3.04
C GLY A 147 -4.57 3.81 2.07
N ASN A 148 -5.43 3.78 1.07
CA ASN A 148 -5.53 4.84 0.07
C ASN A 148 -5.95 6.18 0.68
N ALA A 149 -6.97 6.18 1.57
CA ALA A 149 -7.42 7.38 2.26
C ALA A 149 -6.33 7.99 3.14
N ALA A 150 -5.65 7.18 3.97
CA ALA A 150 -4.58 7.66 4.82
C ALA A 150 -3.41 8.27 4.01
N SER A 151 -3.02 7.63 2.89
CA SER A 151 -2.01 8.19 2.00
C SER A 151 -2.46 9.50 1.35
N ALA A 152 -3.71 9.58 0.89
CA ALA A 152 -4.26 10.80 0.30
C ALA A 152 -4.27 11.95 1.30
N MET A 153 -4.78 11.72 2.51
CA MET A 153 -4.79 12.71 3.61
C MET A 153 -3.37 13.16 3.97
N LYS A 154 -2.40 12.23 4.08
CA LYS A 154 -1.00 12.56 4.42
C LYS A 154 -0.37 13.53 3.43
N ASN A 155 -0.68 13.40 2.16
CA ASN A 155 -0.15 14.32 1.15
C ASN A 155 -0.60 15.77 1.37
N THR A 156 -1.72 16.02 2.06
CA THR A 156 -2.29 17.37 2.29
C THR A 156 -1.79 18.05 3.55
N VAL A 157 -0.97 17.38 4.37
CA VAL A 157 -0.42 17.93 5.61
C VAL A 157 1.11 17.93 5.57
N SER A 158 1.75 18.87 6.27
CA SER A 158 3.21 18.94 6.36
C SER A 158 3.75 17.94 7.41
N GLY A 159 5.03 17.58 7.25
CA GLY A 159 5.70 16.60 8.11
C GLY A 159 5.53 15.16 7.60
N ASP A 160 6.15 14.22 8.27
CA ASP A 160 6.21 12.82 7.87
C ASP A 160 5.11 11.94 8.50
N MET A 161 4.38 12.47 9.49
CA MET A 161 3.30 11.76 10.17
C MET A 161 1.93 12.30 9.80
N LEU A 162 0.97 11.41 9.65
CA LEU A 162 -0.44 11.74 9.57
C LEU A 162 -1.04 11.75 10.99
N TRP A 163 -1.43 12.94 11.45
CA TRP A 163 -2.16 13.11 12.70
C TRP A 163 -3.66 13.03 12.41
N THR A 164 -4.24 11.85 12.61
CA THR A 164 -5.65 11.56 12.35
C THR A 164 -6.11 10.40 13.22
N ASP A 165 -7.41 10.18 13.28
CA ASP A 165 -7.99 9.00 13.89
C ASP A 165 -8.75 8.15 12.87
N PRO A 166 -9.13 6.91 13.21
CA PRO A 166 -9.87 6.04 12.30
C PRO A 166 -11.22 6.58 11.84
N GLN A 167 -11.85 7.48 12.60
CA GLN A 167 -13.15 8.07 12.23
C GLN A 167 -12.98 9.10 11.11
N GLU A 168 -11.93 9.93 11.18
CA GLU A 168 -11.60 10.90 10.12
C GLU A 168 -11.23 10.19 8.81
N ILE A 169 -10.48 9.07 8.90
CA ILE A 169 -10.17 8.25 7.72
C ILE A 169 -11.46 7.67 7.14
N GLN A 170 -12.35 7.12 7.98
CA GLN A 170 -13.63 6.57 7.55
C GLN A 170 -14.51 7.62 6.84
N GLN A 171 -14.58 8.84 7.37
CA GLN A 171 -15.29 9.95 6.73
C GLN A 171 -14.69 10.28 5.35
N THR A 172 -13.36 10.25 5.23
CA THR A 172 -12.67 10.48 3.96
C THR A 172 -13.03 9.40 2.93
N ILE A 173 -13.11 8.13 3.34
CA ILE A 173 -13.56 7.01 2.50
C ILE A 173 -15.01 7.24 2.02
N GLU A 174 -15.91 7.56 2.93
CA GLU A 174 -17.34 7.81 2.61
C GLU A 174 -17.50 8.99 1.64
N MET A 175 -16.75 10.07 1.85
CA MET A 175 -16.73 11.20 0.93
C MET A 175 -16.19 10.79 -0.45
N HIS A 176 -15.13 9.97 -0.50
CA HIS A 176 -14.56 9.50 -1.75
C HIS A 176 -15.54 8.63 -2.54
N HIS A 177 -16.27 7.73 -1.88
CA HIS A 177 -17.29 6.90 -2.51
C HIS A 177 -18.50 7.71 -3.00
N SER A 178 -18.78 8.85 -2.40
CA SER A 178 -19.89 9.74 -2.80
C SER A 178 -19.53 10.69 -3.96
N ILE A 179 -18.27 10.78 -4.37
CA ILE A 179 -17.85 11.61 -5.51
C ILE A 179 -18.52 11.11 -6.79
N GLY A 180 -19.34 11.99 -7.42
CA GLY A 180 -20.13 11.68 -8.63
C GLY A 180 -21.59 11.31 -8.35
N GLN A 181 -22.01 11.23 -7.09
CA GLN A 181 -23.42 11.28 -6.73
C GLN A 181 -23.83 12.77 -6.66
N ASP A 182 -24.90 13.14 -7.36
CA ASP A 182 -25.42 14.51 -7.32
C ASP A 182 -25.79 14.87 -5.87
N PHE A 183 -24.97 15.72 -5.25
CA PHE A 183 -25.33 16.38 -4.01
C PHE A 183 -26.37 17.47 -4.31
N GLU A 184 -27.64 17.10 -4.43
CA GLU A 184 -28.69 18.07 -4.19
C GLU A 184 -28.59 18.51 -2.74
N MET A 185 -28.04 19.70 -2.51
CA MET A 185 -28.13 20.35 -1.21
C MET A 185 -29.61 20.51 -0.87
N LYS A 186 -30.11 19.65 -0.01
CA LYS A 186 -31.41 19.92 0.66
C LYS A 186 -31.21 21.18 1.51
N ARG A 187 -31.72 22.30 1.00
CA ARG A 187 -31.88 23.52 1.76
C ARG A 187 -33.02 23.37 2.76
#